data_801c3a3b576dbd94548adece9fded098
#
_entry.id   801c3a3b576dbd94548adece9fded098
#
_cell.length_a   1.000
_cell.length_b   1.000
_cell.length_c   1.000
_cell.angle_alpha   90.00
_cell.angle_beta   90.00
_cell.angle_gamma   90.00
#
_symmetry.space_group_name_H-M   'P 1'
#
loop_
_entity.id
_entity.type
_entity.pdbx_description
1 polymer ?
#
loop_
_entity_poly.entity_id
_entity_poly.type
_entity_poly.pdbx_seq_one_letter_code
_entity_poly.pdbx_strand_id
1 'polypeptide(L)'
;MAWGSIPANMLTDENFEALKEAGINVNFSFHRFNNVNDVKKLLRMGRKHGIKAIITCPELKSNPDSVIKLIKSEKGLAGYFLQDEPSAAEFDGLAQWADKIKKADPNKLVYLNLFPYMEDAGTLGGTYEEYVEAFINKVALPFVSWDIYPITTQGINPRWYENLEIIRKVCLRHNLPFWSFALSTPHSTFVTYPTPTIEQLRLQLYTGLAYGAQGLQYFTYWCPPPYDRRFDYHEAPISDSGVRTHVYELTRTVNREIQNRAFVFLGGKVTAVNHLGDKLPQGTTKLTTLPAGVDTLEVLNGGMVVSQITTDNRRFLVLVNHSWEQPVDLNLHFSSPARLIRRDGSETSANNYETLTRIAAGDVAIYEILKDTDKQ
;
A
#
# COMPACT_ATOMS: atom_id res chain seq x y z
N MET A 1 5.72 -0.64 -4.54
CA MET A 1 5.97 -1.76 -5.49
C MET A 1 5.03 -1.66 -6.67
N ALA A 2 5.50 -2.00 -7.86
CA ALA A 2 4.66 -2.15 -9.05
C ALA A 2 4.27 -3.63 -9.20
N TRP A 3 3.03 -3.97 -8.95
CA TRP A 3 2.43 -5.25 -9.31
C TRP A 3 2.07 -5.23 -10.80
N GLY A 4 2.23 -6.36 -11.50
CA GLY A 4 2.01 -6.39 -12.94
C GLY A 4 2.89 -5.39 -13.69
N SER A 5 4.19 -5.40 -13.41
CA SER A 5 5.16 -4.43 -13.94
C SER A 5 5.73 -4.83 -15.30
N ILE A 6 6.94 -4.40 -15.62
CA ILE A 6 7.59 -4.50 -16.94
C ILE A 6 7.63 -5.98 -17.42
N PRO A 7 7.04 -6.32 -18.57
CA PRO A 7 7.08 -7.68 -19.10
C PRO A 7 8.47 -8.05 -19.67
N ALA A 8 8.73 -9.34 -19.83
CA ALA A 8 10.05 -9.86 -20.22
C ALA A 8 10.58 -9.33 -21.58
N ASN A 9 9.68 -9.09 -22.53
CA ASN A 9 10.02 -8.55 -23.84
C ASN A 9 10.23 -7.02 -23.87
N MET A 10 9.95 -6.33 -22.73
CA MET A 10 10.04 -4.86 -22.61
C MET A 10 11.10 -4.43 -21.57
N LEU A 11 12.06 -5.30 -21.24
CA LEU A 11 13.17 -5.01 -20.34
C LEU A 11 14.21 -4.09 -21.02
N THR A 12 13.89 -2.79 -21.11
CA THR A 12 14.73 -1.74 -21.69
C THR A 12 15.14 -0.71 -20.65
N ASP A 13 16.18 0.07 -20.95
CA ASP A 13 16.64 1.15 -20.05
C ASP A 13 15.54 2.19 -19.84
N GLU A 14 14.83 2.58 -20.89
CA GLU A 14 13.76 3.58 -20.86
C GLU A 14 12.62 3.16 -19.91
N ASN A 15 12.24 1.89 -19.93
CA ASN A 15 11.17 1.38 -19.09
C ASN A 15 11.60 1.30 -17.61
N PHE A 16 12.86 1.00 -17.32
CA PHE A 16 13.37 1.04 -15.94
C PHE A 16 13.56 2.47 -15.43
N GLU A 17 13.98 3.40 -16.28
CA GLU A 17 14.03 4.82 -15.95
C GLU A 17 12.63 5.36 -15.66
N ALA A 18 11.63 5.04 -16.50
CA ALA A 18 10.24 5.39 -16.26
C ALA A 18 9.73 4.84 -14.91
N LEU A 19 10.04 3.59 -14.59
CA LEU A 19 9.66 3.00 -13.30
C LEU A 19 10.29 3.74 -12.11
N LYS A 20 11.56 4.11 -12.23
CA LYS A 20 12.29 4.89 -11.23
C LYS A 20 11.74 6.31 -11.10
N GLU A 21 11.49 7.00 -12.21
CA GLU A 21 10.90 8.35 -12.25
C GLU A 21 9.50 8.36 -11.61
N ALA A 22 8.73 7.29 -11.78
CA ALA A 22 7.44 7.10 -11.10
C ALA A 22 7.58 6.92 -9.59
N GLY A 23 8.81 6.90 -9.04
CA GLY A 23 9.06 6.72 -7.61
C GLY A 23 8.90 5.28 -7.12
N ILE A 24 8.94 4.30 -8.02
CA ILE A 24 8.77 2.89 -7.69
C ILE A 24 10.15 2.23 -7.54
N ASN A 25 10.38 1.57 -6.41
CA ASN A 25 11.66 0.97 -6.06
C ASN A 25 11.68 -0.57 -6.13
N VAL A 26 10.51 -1.22 -6.26
CA VAL A 26 10.38 -2.66 -6.40
C VAL A 26 9.50 -3.00 -7.59
N ASN A 27 10.06 -3.77 -8.52
CA ASN A 27 9.35 -4.35 -9.67
C ASN A 27 8.82 -5.73 -9.31
N PHE A 28 7.57 -6.01 -9.64
CA PHE A 28 7.00 -7.35 -9.61
C PHE A 28 6.18 -7.59 -10.88
N SER A 29 6.71 -8.41 -11.78
CA SER A 29 6.08 -8.72 -13.07
C SER A 29 5.35 -10.06 -12.98
N PHE A 30 4.22 -10.05 -12.28
CA PHE A 30 3.38 -11.22 -12.06
C PHE A 30 3.05 -11.95 -13.37
N HIS A 31 3.33 -13.26 -13.42
CA HIS A 31 3.09 -14.15 -14.56
C HIS A 31 3.64 -13.69 -15.92
N ARG A 32 4.63 -12.80 -15.93
CA ARG A 32 5.20 -12.26 -17.19
C ARG A 32 6.58 -12.82 -17.53
N PHE A 33 7.07 -13.81 -16.76
CA PHE A 33 8.36 -14.48 -16.97
C PHE A 33 8.16 -15.98 -17.12
N ASN A 34 8.60 -16.49 -18.25
CA ASN A 34 8.40 -17.90 -18.61
C ASN A 34 9.55 -18.81 -18.14
N ASN A 35 10.68 -18.22 -17.75
CA ASN A 35 11.88 -19.00 -17.35
C ASN A 35 12.85 -18.14 -16.53
N VAL A 36 13.81 -18.82 -15.90
CA VAL A 36 14.82 -18.19 -15.04
C VAL A 36 15.80 -17.28 -15.80
N ASN A 37 15.99 -17.44 -17.10
CA ASN A 37 16.89 -16.55 -17.86
C ASN A 37 16.29 -15.16 -18.06
N ASP A 38 14.98 -15.07 -18.26
CA ASP A 38 14.27 -13.80 -18.30
C ASP A 38 14.34 -13.11 -16.92
N VAL A 39 14.20 -13.87 -15.83
CA VAL A 39 14.42 -13.38 -14.46
C VAL A 39 15.81 -12.80 -14.28
N LYS A 40 16.87 -13.49 -14.76
CA LYS A 40 18.25 -12.95 -14.69
C LYS A 40 18.40 -11.64 -15.44
N LYS A 41 17.77 -11.50 -16.61
CA LYS A 41 17.78 -10.26 -17.39
C LYS A 41 17.10 -9.13 -16.59
N LEU A 42 15.91 -9.40 -16.01
CA LEU A 42 15.22 -8.49 -15.12
C LEU A 42 16.11 -7.99 -13.98
N LEU A 43 16.75 -8.90 -13.26
CA LEU A 43 17.57 -8.57 -12.10
C LEU A 43 18.79 -7.73 -12.45
N ARG A 44 19.42 -7.98 -13.61
CA ARG A 44 20.54 -7.17 -14.12
C ARG A 44 20.09 -5.76 -14.50
N MET A 45 18.96 -5.64 -15.19
CA MET A 45 18.38 -4.34 -15.53
C MET A 45 17.97 -3.58 -14.28
N GLY A 46 17.28 -4.23 -13.34
CA GLY A 46 16.92 -3.64 -12.05
C GLY A 46 18.14 -3.13 -11.29
N ARG A 47 19.22 -3.92 -11.21
CA ARG A 47 20.48 -3.50 -10.59
C ARG A 47 21.05 -2.23 -11.24
N LYS A 48 21.05 -2.14 -12.58
CA LYS A 48 21.57 -0.99 -13.33
C LYS A 48 20.84 0.31 -12.95
N HIS A 49 19.54 0.24 -12.75
CA HIS A 49 18.69 1.41 -12.45
C HIS A 49 18.38 1.62 -10.95
N GLY A 50 18.93 0.75 -10.07
CA GLY A 50 18.66 0.82 -8.63
C GLY A 50 17.26 0.32 -8.23
N ILE A 51 16.60 -0.43 -9.11
CA ILE A 51 15.31 -1.08 -8.88
C ILE A 51 15.55 -2.51 -8.42
N LYS A 52 14.88 -2.94 -7.36
CA LYS A 52 14.87 -4.34 -6.94
C LYS A 52 13.66 -5.07 -7.52
N ALA A 53 13.71 -6.39 -7.58
CA ALA A 53 12.58 -7.19 -8.04
C ALA A 53 12.24 -8.31 -7.07
N ILE A 54 10.93 -8.50 -6.84
CA ILE A 54 10.36 -9.77 -6.38
C ILE A 54 10.11 -10.58 -7.65
N ILE A 55 10.51 -11.86 -7.64
CA ILE A 55 10.47 -12.69 -8.84
C ILE A 55 9.54 -13.88 -8.71
N THR A 56 9.01 -14.29 -9.83
CA THR A 56 8.35 -15.58 -10.03
C THR A 56 8.69 -16.13 -11.42
N CYS A 57 8.78 -17.44 -11.54
CA CYS A 57 8.85 -18.18 -12.80
C CYS A 57 8.39 -19.61 -12.54
N PRO A 58 8.00 -20.40 -13.55
CA PRO A 58 7.52 -21.77 -13.38
C PRO A 58 8.50 -22.67 -12.64
N GLU A 59 9.80 -22.51 -12.90
CA GLU A 59 10.84 -23.31 -12.27
C GLU A 59 11.00 -23.00 -10.77
N LEU A 60 10.60 -21.82 -10.29
CA LEU A 60 10.66 -21.50 -8.86
C LEU A 60 9.72 -22.42 -8.04
N LYS A 61 8.61 -22.87 -8.62
CA LYS A 61 7.69 -23.80 -7.98
C LYS A 61 8.17 -25.24 -8.13
N SER A 62 8.64 -25.65 -9.31
CA SER A 62 9.02 -27.02 -9.61
C SER A 62 10.42 -27.41 -9.09
N ASN A 63 11.38 -26.45 -9.09
CA ASN A 63 12.75 -26.68 -8.64
C ASN A 63 13.34 -25.40 -8.01
N PRO A 64 12.88 -25.00 -6.82
CA PRO A 64 13.30 -23.76 -6.17
C PRO A 64 14.80 -23.69 -5.91
N ASP A 65 15.43 -24.79 -5.48
CA ASP A 65 16.86 -24.83 -5.15
C ASP A 65 17.75 -24.45 -6.35
N SER A 66 17.41 -24.97 -7.54
CA SER A 66 18.14 -24.64 -8.77
C SER A 66 17.99 -23.18 -9.14
N VAL A 67 16.77 -22.64 -9.09
CA VAL A 67 16.50 -21.22 -9.38
C VAL A 67 17.24 -20.33 -8.40
N ILE A 68 17.10 -20.58 -7.10
CA ILE A 68 17.73 -19.78 -6.05
C ILE A 68 19.26 -19.81 -6.19
N LYS A 69 19.87 -20.97 -6.41
CA LYS A 69 21.31 -21.09 -6.64
C LYS A 69 21.80 -20.20 -7.79
N LEU A 70 20.97 -20.04 -8.83
CA LEU A 70 21.31 -19.26 -10.02
C LEU A 70 21.19 -17.74 -9.84
N ILE A 71 20.36 -17.26 -8.89
CA ILE A 71 19.99 -15.83 -8.82
C ILE A 71 20.21 -15.19 -7.44
N LYS A 72 20.43 -15.94 -6.36
CA LYS A 72 20.56 -15.37 -5.00
C LYS A 72 21.66 -14.34 -4.83
N SER A 73 22.72 -14.40 -5.65
CA SER A 73 23.80 -13.41 -5.64
C SER A 73 23.48 -12.12 -6.41
N GLU A 74 22.37 -12.08 -7.14
CA GLU A 74 22.00 -10.91 -7.92
C GLU A 74 21.54 -9.75 -7.01
N LYS A 75 22.23 -8.61 -7.09
CA LYS A 75 21.94 -7.43 -6.25
C LYS A 75 20.56 -6.82 -6.52
N GLY A 76 19.98 -7.07 -7.69
CA GLY A 76 18.62 -6.64 -8.05
C GLY A 76 17.51 -7.47 -7.40
N LEU A 77 17.83 -8.61 -6.76
CA LEU A 77 16.84 -9.48 -6.14
C LEU A 77 16.36 -8.91 -4.80
N ALA A 78 15.06 -8.68 -4.65
CA ALA A 78 14.39 -8.34 -3.39
C ALA A 78 13.85 -9.61 -2.71
N GLY A 79 13.25 -10.51 -3.48
CA GLY A 79 12.60 -11.69 -2.92
C GLY A 79 11.95 -12.59 -3.96
N TYR A 80 11.21 -13.55 -3.45
CA TYR A 80 10.57 -14.62 -4.19
C TYR A 80 9.07 -14.60 -3.92
N PHE A 81 8.27 -14.70 -4.97
CA PHE A 81 6.82 -14.76 -4.87
C PHE A 81 6.34 -16.21 -4.82
N LEU A 82 5.44 -16.48 -3.89
CA LEU A 82 4.81 -17.79 -3.75
C LEU A 82 3.51 -17.86 -4.58
N GLN A 83 2.50 -17.16 -4.13
CA GLN A 83 1.15 -17.29 -4.68
C GLN A 83 0.35 -16.03 -4.43
N ASP A 84 -0.66 -15.81 -5.31
CA ASP A 84 -1.69 -14.81 -5.16
C ASP A 84 -2.96 -15.47 -4.60
N GLU A 85 -3.58 -14.84 -3.64
CA GLU A 85 -4.87 -15.18 -3.07
C GLU A 85 -5.08 -16.68 -2.78
N PRO A 86 -4.22 -17.34 -1.98
CA PRO A 86 -4.39 -18.74 -1.64
C PRO A 86 -5.56 -18.94 -0.68
N SER A 87 -6.27 -20.05 -0.83
CA SER A 87 -7.21 -20.53 0.18
C SER A 87 -6.47 -20.97 1.47
N ALA A 88 -7.15 -20.97 2.61
CA ALA A 88 -6.57 -21.45 3.88
C ALA A 88 -6.08 -22.91 3.81
N ALA A 89 -6.71 -23.73 2.96
CA ALA A 89 -6.31 -25.13 2.76
C ALA A 89 -4.91 -25.27 2.12
N GLU A 90 -4.41 -24.23 1.43
CA GLU A 90 -3.10 -24.25 0.77
C GLU A 90 -1.95 -23.83 1.69
N PHE A 91 -2.24 -23.28 2.87
CA PHE A 91 -1.22 -22.69 3.76
C PHE A 91 -0.15 -23.69 4.20
N ASP A 92 -0.48 -24.93 4.47
CA ASP A 92 0.50 -25.95 4.89
C ASP A 92 1.50 -26.25 3.77
N GLY A 93 1.06 -26.34 2.53
CA GLY A 93 1.93 -26.50 1.36
C GLY A 93 2.79 -25.27 1.08
N LEU A 94 2.21 -24.08 1.24
CA LEU A 94 2.92 -22.80 1.09
C LEU A 94 3.96 -22.59 2.18
N ALA A 95 3.69 -23.01 3.41
CA ALA A 95 4.64 -22.99 4.51
C ALA A 95 5.89 -23.82 4.19
N GLN A 96 5.69 -25.05 3.70
CA GLN A 96 6.79 -25.92 3.29
C GLN A 96 7.63 -25.30 2.15
N TRP A 97 6.99 -24.68 1.17
CA TRP A 97 7.68 -24.01 0.07
C TRP A 97 8.42 -22.76 0.55
N ALA A 98 7.79 -21.93 1.39
CA ALA A 98 8.42 -20.78 2.02
C ALA A 98 9.67 -21.17 2.81
N ASP A 99 9.61 -22.24 3.59
CA ASP A 99 10.74 -22.74 4.39
C ASP A 99 11.91 -23.22 3.53
N LYS A 100 11.64 -23.88 2.40
CA LYS A 100 12.70 -24.23 1.43
C LYS A 100 13.42 -22.99 0.92
N ILE A 101 12.66 -21.97 0.52
CA ILE A 101 13.23 -20.71 0.02
C ILE A 101 14.03 -20.01 1.12
N LYS A 102 13.48 -19.85 2.33
CA LYS A 102 14.16 -19.22 3.47
C LYS A 102 15.47 -19.93 3.84
N LYS A 103 15.50 -21.27 3.77
CA LYS A 103 16.73 -22.05 4.01
C LYS A 103 17.78 -21.83 2.93
N ALA A 104 17.37 -21.72 1.66
CA ALA A 104 18.28 -21.55 0.53
C ALA A 104 18.79 -20.09 0.39
N ASP A 105 17.97 -19.10 0.79
CA ASP A 105 18.31 -17.67 0.73
C ASP A 105 17.62 -16.89 1.89
N PRO A 106 18.19 -16.93 3.10
CA PRO A 106 17.55 -16.37 4.30
C PRO A 106 17.49 -14.84 4.32
N ASN A 107 18.22 -14.15 3.45
CA ASN A 107 18.32 -12.69 3.42
C ASN A 107 17.36 -12.03 2.42
N LYS A 108 16.47 -12.80 1.81
CA LYS A 108 15.52 -12.31 0.82
C LYS A 108 14.08 -12.47 1.30
N LEU A 109 13.24 -11.58 0.84
CA LEU A 109 11.81 -11.65 1.15
C LEU A 109 11.19 -12.90 0.51
N VAL A 110 10.29 -13.53 1.22
CA VAL A 110 9.32 -14.45 0.65
C VAL A 110 7.98 -13.71 0.69
N TYR A 111 7.32 -13.61 -0.44
CA TYR A 111 6.16 -12.76 -0.65
C TYR A 111 4.95 -13.58 -1.11
N LEU A 112 3.81 -13.25 -0.52
CA LEU A 112 2.51 -13.81 -0.85
C LEU A 112 1.48 -12.70 -0.66
N ASN A 113 0.44 -12.67 -1.50
CA ASN A 113 -0.69 -11.75 -1.36
C ASN A 113 -1.93 -12.51 -0.92
N LEU A 114 -2.61 -12.05 0.12
CA LEU A 114 -3.81 -12.64 0.68
C LEU A 114 -5.07 -12.15 -0.04
N PHE A 115 -6.14 -12.95 0.00
CA PHE A 115 -7.47 -12.49 -0.35
C PHE A 115 -7.89 -11.25 0.43
N PRO A 116 -8.72 -10.36 -0.18
CA PRO A 116 -9.44 -9.34 0.57
C PRO A 116 -10.50 -9.96 1.50
N TYR A 117 -11.08 -9.11 2.34
CA TYR A 117 -12.26 -9.50 3.11
C TYR A 117 -13.38 -9.99 2.19
N MET A 118 -13.81 -11.21 2.40
CA MET A 118 -14.96 -11.84 1.70
C MET A 118 -15.76 -12.70 2.68
N GLU A 119 -17.01 -12.95 2.36
CA GLU A 119 -17.90 -13.83 3.15
C GLU A 119 -17.90 -15.27 2.60
N ASP A 120 -16.74 -15.80 2.26
CA ASP A 120 -16.59 -17.19 1.82
C ASP A 120 -15.74 -17.97 2.85
N ALA A 121 -16.40 -18.46 3.88
CA ALA A 121 -15.75 -19.25 4.92
C ALA A 121 -15.14 -20.56 4.39
N GLY A 122 -15.60 -21.07 3.25
CA GLY A 122 -15.02 -22.26 2.61
C GLY A 122 -13.61 -21.99 2.11
N THR A 123 -13.42 -20.90 1.39
CA THR A 123 -12.10 -20.45 0.90
C THR A 123 -11.21 -19.95 2.04
N LEU A 124 -11.75 -19.16 2.97
CA LEU A 124 -10.99 -18.56 4.06
C LEU A 124 -10.70 -19.54 5.22
N GLY A 125 -11.42 -20.65 5.32
CA GLY A 125 -11.32 -21.59 6.45
C GLY A 125 -11.91 -21.05 7.76
N GLY A 126 -12.78 -20.02 7.67
CA GLY A 126 -13.41 -19.34 8.79
C GLY A 126 -13.71 -17.87 8.49
N THR A 127 -13.67 -17.02 9.52
CA THR A 127 -13.76 -15.58 9.37
C THR A 127 -12.49 -15.02 8.72
N TYR A 128 -12.55 -13.79 8.18
CA TYR A 128 -11.38 -13.15 7.60
C TYR A 128 -10.25 -12.93 8.62
N GLU A 129 -10.59 -12.61 9.88
CA GLU A 129 -9.60 -12.49 10.96
C GLU A 129 -8.89 -13.83 11.20
N GLU A 130 -9.63 -14.94 11.27
CA GLU A 130 -9.07 -16.28 11.44
C GLU A 130 -8.19 -16.71 10.25
N TYR A 131 -8.56 -16.31 9.03
CA TYR A 131 -7.76 -16.54 7.82
C TYR A 131 -6.39 -15.84 7.90
N VAL A 132 -6.35 -14.57 8.29
CA VAL A 132 -5.11 -13.81 8.44
C VAL A 132 -4.27 -14.37 9.58
N GLU A 133 -4.88 -14.74 10.71
CA GLU A 133 -4.20 -15.42 11.83
C GLU A 133 -3.60 -16.76 11.40
N ALA A 134 -4.36 -17.57 10.67
CA ALA A 134 -3.88 -18.86 10.16
C ALA A 134 -2.67 -18.69 9.21
N PHE A 135 -2.71 -17.69 8.33
CA PHE A 135 -1.58 -17.34 7.47
C PHE A 135 -0.33 -17.00 8.29
N ILE A 136 -0.45 -16.09 9.26
CA ILE A 136 0.67 -15.65 10.09
C ILE A 136 1.27 -16.82 10.85
N ASN A 137 0.43 -17.66 11.44
CA ASN A 137 0.87 -18.77 12.28
C ASN A 137 1.46 -19.94 11.47
N LYS A 138 0.93 -20.22 10.27
CA LYS A 138 1.35 -21.37 9.44
C LYS A 138 2.47 -21.01 8.45
N VAL A 139 2.28 -19.98 7.64
CA VAL A 139 3.24 -19.61 6.58
C VAL A 139 4.38 -18.77 7.13
N ALA A 140 4.13 -18.00 8.19
CA ALA A 140 5.11 -17.26 8.98
C ALA A 140 6.03 -16.36 8.13
N LEU A 141 5.44 -15.51 7.27
CA LEU A 141 6.18 -14.51 6.51
C LEU A 141 6.42 -13.25 7.34
N PRO A 142 7.45 -12.43 7.01
CA PRO A 142 7.84 -11.28 7.82
C PRO A 142 6.91 -10.06 7.69
N PHE A 143 5.87 -10.14 6.88
CA PHE A 143 4.85 -9.11 6.69
C PHE A 143 3.59 -9.72 6.07
N VAL A 144 2.48 -8.98 6.17
CA VAL A 144 1.20 -9.32 5.53
C VAL A 144 1.02 -8.43 4.30
N SER A 145 0.65 -9.02 3.17
CA SER A 145 0.21 -8.30 1.96
C SER A 145 -1.19 -8.77 1.59
N TRP A 146 -2.03 -7.86 1.18
CA TRP A 146 -3.42 -8.09 0.82
C TRP A 146 -3.91 -6.97 -0.07
N ASP A 147 -4.95 -7.19 -0.84
CA ASP A 147 -5.56 -6.16 -1.67
C ASP A 147 -7.07 -6.10 -1.48
N ILE A 148 -7.58 -4.91 -1.54
CA ILE A 148 -8.99 -4.56 -1.74
C ILE A 148 -9.04 -3.17 -2.35
N TYR A 149 -9.86 -3.01 -3.37
CA TYR A 149 -9.93 -1.74 -4.08
C TYR A 149 -11.17 -0.96 -3.65
N PRO A 150 -10.98 0.25 -3.06
CA PRO A 150 -12.08 0.97 -2.43
C PRO A 150 -13.01 1.67 -3.40
N ILE A 151 -12.52 2.09 -4.57
CA ILE A 151 -13.21 3.05 -5.43
C ILE A 151 -13.84 2.37 -6.62
N THR A 152 -15.16 2.42 -6.68
CA THR A 152 -15.97 1.87 -7.76
C THR A 152 -16.86 2.95 -8.36
N THR A 153 -17.47 2.68 -9.51
CA THR A 153 -18.49 3.57 -10.09
C THR A 153 -19.75 3.74 -9.23
N GLN A 154 -19.90 2.91 -8.20
CA GLN A 154 -21.00 2.97 -7.23
C GLN A 154 -20.62 3.67 -5.92
N GLY A 155 -19.37 4.13 -5.78
CA GLY A 155 -18.83 4.75 -4.57
C GLY A 155 -17.78 3.91 -3.86
N ILE A 156 -17.56 4.20 -2.57
CA ILE A 156 -16.60 3.45 -1.75
C ILE A 156 -17.13 2.04 -1.47
N ASN A 157 -16.27 1.05 -1.67
CA ASN A 157 -16.49 -0.32 -1.19
C ASN A 157 -16.66 -0.29 0.35
N PRO A 158 -17.84 -0.64 0.88
CA PRO A 158 -18.12 -0.50 2.31
C PRO A 158 -17.24 -1.37 3.20
N ARG A 159 -16.62 -2.43 2.64
CA ARG A 159 -15.75 -3.36 3.37
C ARG A 159 -14.30 -2.92 3.43
N TRP A 160 -13.93 -1.84 2.72
CA TRP A 160 -12.54 -1.41 2.63
C TRP A 160 -11.94 -1.02 3.99
N TYR A 161 -12.64 -0.19 4.76
CA TYR A 161 -12.18 0.20 6.09
C TYR A 161 -12.22 -0.95 7.09
N GLU A 162 -13.26 -1.78 7.04
CA GLU A 162 -13.36 -2.99 7.87
C GLU A 162 -12.17 -3.94 7.63
N ASN A 163 -11.78 -4.13 6.37
CA ASN A 163 -10.60 -4.92 6.01
C ASN A 163 -9.31 -4.32 6.62
N LEU A 164 -9.13 -2.99 6.50
CA LEU A 164 -7.98 -2.28 7.11
C LEU A 164 -7.95 -2.46 8.63
N GLU A 165 -9.10 -2.36 9.31
CA GLU A 165 -9.19 -2.57 10.77
C GLU A 165 -8.77 -3.99 11.17
N ILE A 166 -9.25 -5.01 10.44
CA ILE A 166 -8.89 -6.40 10.74
C ILE A 166 -7.40 -6.63 10.52
N ILE A 167 -6.85 -6.23 9.36
CA ILE A 167 -5.42 -6.38 9.05
C ILE A 167 -4.55 -5.67 10.09
N ARG A 168 -4.88 -4.40 10.40
CA ARG A 168 -4.14 -3.64 11.41
C ARG A 168 -4.19 -4.33 12.78
N LYS A 169 -5.38 -4.74 13.22
CA LYS A 169 -5.59 -5.43 14.51
C LYS A 169 -4.73 -6.69 14.63
N VAL A 170 -4.77 -7.54 13.61
CA VAL A 170 -4.02 -8.80 13.59
C VAL A 170 -2.50 -8.53 13.51
N CYS A 171 -2.08 -7.65 12.62
CA CYS A 171 -0.66 -7.31 12.46
C CYS A 171 -0.06 -6.70 13.74
N LEU A 172 -0.81 -5.85 14.46
CA LEU A 172 -0.37 -5.31 15.75
C LEU A 172 -0.20 -6.41 16.80
N ARG A 173 -1.12 -7.39 16.87
CA ARG A 173 -1.04 -8.52 17.81
C ARG A 173 0.22 -9.34 17.61
N HIS A 174 0.64 -9.51 16.36
CA HIS A 174 1.82 -10.28 15.98
C HIS A 174 3.09 -9.44 15.78
N ASN A 175 3.01 -8.11 16.00
CA ASN A 175 4.11 -7.18 15.75
C ASN A 175 4.69 -7.31 14.33
N LEU A 176 3.82 -7.45 13.34
CA LEU A 176 4.17 -7.57 11.93
C LEU A 176 3.79 -6.30 11.16
N PRO A 177 4.61 -5.84 10.20
CA PRO A 177 4.20 -4.83 9.25
C PRO A 177 3.25 -5.41 8.19
N PHE A 178 2.51 -4.54 7.51
CA PHE A 178 1.72 -4.94 6.35
C PHE A 178 1.95 -4.00 5.16
N TRP A 179 1.65 -4.49 3.97
CA TRP A 179 1.69 -3.76 2.72
C TRP A 179 0.27 -3.64 2.15
N SER A 180 -0.11 -2.46 1.69
CA SER A 180 -1.42 -2.19 1.11
C SER A 180 -1.34 -1.89 -0.38
N PHE A 181 -2.43 -2.15 -1.09
CA PHE A 181 -2.57 -1.82 -2.50
C PHE A 181 -3.31 -0.51 -2.73
N ALA A 182 -3.02 0.10 -3.87
CA ALA A 182 -3.85 1.09 -4.53
C ALA A 182 -4.15 0.63 -5.96
N LEU A 183 -5.38 0.83 -6.40
CA LEU A 183 -5.78 0.54 -7.77
C LEU A 183 -5.35 1.68 -8.68
N SER A 184 -4.54 1.37 -9.69
CA SER A 184 -4.08 2.30 -10.72
C SER A 184 -4.50 1.90 -12.13
N THR A 185 -5.19 0.77 -12.29
CA THR A 185 -5.63 0.25 -13.58
C THR A 185 -7.14 0.08 -13.59
N PRO A 186 -7.86 0.92 -14.34
CA PRO A 186 -9.30 0.78 -14.49
C PRO A 186 -9.64 -0.53 -15.19
N HIS A 187 -10.72 -1.15 -14.76
CA HIS A 187 -11.24 -2.37 -15.36
C HIS A 187 -12.66 -2.66 -14.87
N SER A 188 -13.35 -3.52 -15.57
CA SER A 188 -14.66 -4.04 -15.17
C SER A 188 -14.60 -5.55 -14.98
N THR A 189 -15.28 -6.01 -13.94
CA THR A 189 -15.56 -7.41 -13.67
C THR A 189 -17.03 -7.50 -13.24
N PHE A 190 -17.34 -8.01 -12.04
CA PHE A 190 -18.64 -7.84 -11.39
C PHE A 190 -18.85 -6.41 -10.90
N VAL A 191 -17.76 -5.66 -10.73
CA VAL A 191 -17.71 -4.27 -10.30
C VAL A 191 -16.88 -3.50 -11.31
N THR A 192 -17.27 -2.26 -11.62
CA THR A 192 -16.51 -1.36 -12.47
C THR A 192 -15.63 -0.43 -11.64
N TYR A 193 -14.34 -0.48 -11.91
CA TYR A 193 -13.32 0.39 -11.31
C TYR A 193 -12.97 1.48 -12.32
N PRO A 194 -13.23 2.77 -12.01
CA PRO A 194 -13.00 3.87 -12.93
C PRO A 194 -11.50 4.17 -13.09
N THR A 195 -11.17 4.92 -14.14
CA THR A 195 -9.85 5.53 -14.28
C THR A 195 -9.57 6.42 -13.08
N PRO A 196 -8.47 6.20 -12.33
CA PRO A 196 -8.23 6.91 -11.11
C PRO A 196 -7.93 8.39 -11.33
N THR A 197 -8.43 9.24 -10.44
CA THR A 197 -8.00 10.64 -10.29
C THR A 197 -6.87 10.73 -9.25
N ILE A 198 -6.27 11.91 -9.14
CA ILE A 198 -5.21 12.14 -8.14
C ILE A 198 -5.77 12.07 -6.71
N GLU A 199 -7.01 12.54 -6.50
CA GLU A 199 -7.73 12.48 -5.23
C GLU A 199 -7.96 11.02 -4.82
N GLN A 200 -8.36 10.19 -5.77
CA GLN A 200 -8.60 8.77 -5.55
C GLN A 200 -7.31 8.01 -5.21
N LEU A 201 -6.19 8.31 -5.87
CA LEU A 201 -4.90 7.71 -5.54
C LEU A 201 -4.39 8.18 -4.17
N ARG A 202 -4.51 9.48 -3.85
CA ARG A 202 -4.14 10.00 -2.53
C ARG A 202 -4.94 9.33 -1.43
N LEU A 203 -6.27 9.25 -1.57
CA LEU A 203 -7.14 8.61 -0.59
C LEU A 203 -6.69 7.19 -0.28
N GLN A 204 -6.47 6.36 -1.31
CA GLN A 204 -6.04 4.97 -1.13
C GLN A 204 -4.70 4.86 -0.41
N LEU A 205 -3.71 5.60 -0.87
CA LEU A 205 -2.34 5.49 -0.38
C LEU A 205 -2.18 6.10 1.01
N TYR A 206 -2.73 7.28 1.25
CA TYR A 206 -2.62 7.92 2.57
C TYR A 206 -3.47 7.23 3.63
N THR A 207 -4.61 6.66 3.27
CA THR A 207 -5.36 5.81 4.21
C THR A 207 -4.56 4.58 4.60
N GLY A 208 -3.96 3.87 3.63
CA GLY A 208 -3.07 2.75 3.93
C GLY A 208 -1.93 3.14 4.89
N LEU A 209 -1.27 4.27 4.63
CA LEU A 209 -0.20 4.81 5.48
C LEU A 209 -0.72 5.22 6.88
N ALA A 210 -1.88 5.86 6.96
CA ALA A 210 -2.51 6.24 8.22
C ALA A 210 -2.86 5.03 9.08
N TYR A 211 -3.19 3.89 8.46
CA TYR A 211 -3.40 2.63 9.16
C TYR A 211 -2.09 1.91 9.53
N GLY A 212 -0.95 2.30 8.98
CA GLY A 212 0.38 1.78 9.33
C GLY A 212 1.05 0.92 8.27
N ALA A 213 0.58 0.96 7.02
CA ALA A 213 1.24 0.27 5.92
C ALA A 213 2.71 0.71 5.80
N GLN A 214 3.62 -0.27 5.72
CA GLN A 214 5.06 -0.05 5.54
C GLN A 214 5.50 -0.29 4.08
N GLY A 215 4.61 -0.75 3.25
CA GLY A 215 4.79 -0.92 1.81
C GLY A 215 3.52 -0.54 1.07
N LEU A 216 3.71 0.13 -0.06
CA LEU A 216 2.62 0.52 -0.96
C LEU A 216 2.79 -0.19 -2.29
N GLN A 217 1.70 -0.68 -2.84
CA GLN A 217 1.66 -1.49 -4.04
C GLN A 217 0.62 -0.93 -5.01
N TYR A 218 0.88 -1.05 -6.30
CA TYR A 218 -0.05 -0.64 -7.35
C TYR A 218 -0.52 -1.84 -8.17
N PHE A 219 -1.81 -2.02 -8.28
CA PHE A 219 -2.44 -2.93 -9.24
C PHE A 219 -3.04 -2.11 -10.39
N THR A 220 -2.42 -2.12 -11.57
CA THR A 220 -1.10 -2.57 -11.98
C THR A 220 -0.27 -1.37 -12.47
N TYR A 221 1.04 -1.53 -12.63
CA TYR A 221 1.86 -0.49 -13.25
C TYR A 221 1.83 -0.57 -14.78
N TRP A 222 1.91 -1.78 -15.31
CA TRP A 222 1.82 -2.06 -16.73
C TRP A 222 0.46 -2.69 -17.05
N CYS A 223 -0.23 -2.21 -18.05
CA CYS A 223 -1.54 -2.72 -18.43
C CYS A 223 -1.48 -4.23 -18.72
N PRO A 224 -2.29 -5.05 -18.06
CA PRO A 224 -2.37 -6.47 -18.40
C PRO A 224 -2.82 -6.64 -19.86
N PRO A 225 -2.25 -7.62 -20.57
CA PRO A 225 -2.70 -7.92 -21.92
C PRO A 225 -4.14 -8.48 -21.90
N PRO A 226 -4.91 -8.32 -22.98
CA PRO A 226 -6.31 -8.72 -23.05
C PRO A 226 -6.48 -10.24 -23.26
N TYR A 227 -5.83 -11.06 -22.41
CA TYR A 227 -5.92 -12.52 -22.49
C TYR A 227 -7.18 -13.09 -21.85
N ASP A 228 -7.87 -12.31 -21.05
CA ASP A 228 -9.16 -12.69 -20.47
C ASP A 228 -10.21 -11.63 -20.84
N ARG A 229 -11.15 -11.99 -21.70
CA ARG A 229 -12.23 -11.10 -22.15
C ARG A 229 -13.21 -10.72 -21.02
N ARG A 230 -13.08 -11.30 -19.83
CA ARG A 230 -13.87 -10.90 -18.66
C ARG A 230 -13.36 -9.61 -18.03
N PHE A 231 -12.11 -9.20 -18.37
CA PHE A 231 -11.45 -8.04 -17.83
C PHE A 231 -11.07 -7.10 -18.98
N ASP A 232 -11.55 -5.89 -18.92
CA ASP A 232 -11.27 -4.83 -19.90
C ASP A 232 -10.19 -3.87 -19.40
N TYR A 233 -9.07 -4.40 -18.93
CA TYR A 233 -7.95 -3.59 -18.44
C TYR A 233 -7.52 -2.53 -19.46
N HIS A 234 -7.46 -1.28 -19.02
CA HIS A 234 -7.04 -0.15 -19.86
C HIS A 234 -6.40 0.94 -19.01
N GLU A 235 -5.79 1.94 -19.63
CA GLU A 235 -5.25 3.16 -19.00
C GLU A 235 -4.42 2.95 -17.72
N ALA A 236 -3.76 1.80 -17.56
CA ALA A 236 -2.76 1.64 -16.51
C ALA A 236 -1.67 2.72 -16.66
N PRO A 237 -0.84 2.99 -15.64
CA PRO A 237 0.28 3.93 -15.77
C PRO A 237 1.10 3.74 -17.04
N ILE A 238 1.37 2.50 -17.43
CA ILE A 238 1.94 2.16 -18.75
C ILE A 238 0.92 1.30 -19.50
N SER A 239 0.62 1.69 -20.76
CA SER A 239 -0.25 0.90 -21.62
C SER A 239 0.34 -0.48 -21.94
N ASP A 240 -0.44 -1.37 -22.52
CA ASP A 240 0.01 -2.68 -23.01
C ASP A 240 1.13 -2.58 -24.05
N SER A 241 1.11 -1.50 -24.86
CA SER A 241 2.13 -1.16 -25.87
C SER A 241 3.37 -0.45 -25.30
N GLY A 242 3.42 -0.16 -24.00
CA GLY A 242 4.56 0.46 -23.34
C GLY A 242 4.57 1.99 -23.33
N VAL A 243 3.43 2.62 -23.61
CA VAL A 243 3.30 4.08 -23.63
C VAL A 243 2.84 4.58 -22.25
N ARG A 244 3.44 5.65 -21.74
CA ARG A 244 3.01 6.34 -20.53
C ARG A 244 1.62 6.96 -20.75
N THR A 245 0.69 6.68 -19.86
CA THR A 245 -0.64 7.29 -19.83
C THR A 245 -0.66 8.49 -18.90
N HIS A 246 -1.81 9.19 -18.80
CA HIS A 246 -1.94 10.25 -17.79
C HIS A 246 -1.90 9.68 -16.34
N VAL A 247 -2.33 8.44 -16.12
CA VAL A 247 -2.26 7.77 -14.80
C VAL A 247 -0.81 7.59 -14.32
N TYR A 248 0.15 7.48 -15.25
CA TYR A 248 1.57 7.51 -14.93
C TYR A 248 1.97 8.81 -14.21
N GLU A 249 1.54 9.96 -14.71
CA GLU A 249 1.85 11.26 -14.10
C GLU A 249 1.17 11.43 -12.72
N LEU A 250 -0.04 10.92 -12.56
CA LEU A 250 -0.73 10.89 -11.26
C LEU A 250 0.05 10.04 -10.25
N THR A 251 0.44 8.83 -10.65
CA THR A 251 1.24 7.91 -9.82
C THR A 251 2.58 8.54 -9.44
N ARG A 252 3.29 9.13 -10.39
CA ARG A 252 4.55 9.82 -10.15
C ARG A 252 4.40 10.96 -9.16
N THR A 253 3.35 11.75 -9.31
CA THR A 253 3.08 12.90 -8.44
C THR A 253 2.82 12.45 -7.01
N VAL A 254 1.91 11.50 -6.79
CA VAL A 254 1.56 11.05 -5.44
C VAL A 254 2.74 10.31 -4.78
N ASN A 255 3.49 9.50 -5.53
CA ASN A 255 4.69 8.85 -4.99
C ASN A 255 5.74 9.85 -4.52
N ARG A 256 5.96 10.96 -5.25
CA ARG A 256 6.88 12.02 -4.83
C ARG A 256 6.40 12.69 -3.56
N GLU A 257 5.11 13.00 -3.44
CA GLU A 257 4.52 13.58 -2.22
C GLU A 257 4.72 12.65 -1.01
N ILE A 258 4.52 11.34 -1.18
CA ILE A 258 4.72 10.34 -0.13
C ILE A 258 6.21 10.21 0.23
N GLN A 259 7.11 10.16 -0.75
CA GLN A 259 8.54 10.05 -0.50
C GLN A 259 9.09 11.27 0.25
N ASN A 260 8.63 12.47 -0.08
CA ASN A 260 8.99 13.70 0.66
C ASN A 260 8.55 13.65 2.12
N ARG A 261 7.47 12.93 2.43
CA ARG A 261 6.88 12.76 3.76
C ARG A 261 7.15 11.37 4.38
N ALA A 262 8.05 10.58 3.80
CA ALA A 262 8.32 9.21 4.24
C ALA A 262 8.78 9.13 5.71
N PHE A 263 9.43 10.17 6.23
CA PHE A 263 9.88 10.25 7.62
C PHE A 263 8.73 10.22 8.64
N VAL A 264 7.50 10.52 8.22
CA VAL A 264 6.30 10.41 9.07
C VAL A 264 5.88 8.95 9.24
N PHE A 265 6.02 8.14 8.18
CA PHE A 265 5.39 6.84 8.06
C PHE A 265 6.36 5.66 8.17
N LEU A 266 7.54 5.79 7.54
CA LEU A 266 8.49 4.68 7.45
C LEU A 266 9.12 4.37 8.81
N GLY A 267 8.91 3.13 9.28
CA GLY A 267 9.30 2.71 10.63
C GLY A 267 8.44 3.32 11.74
N GLY A 268 7.42 4.11 11.38
CA GLY A 268 6.50 4.73 12.32
C GLY A 268 5.58 3.73 13.00
N LYS A 269 5.35 3.91 14.29
CA LYS A 269 4.36 3.16 15.06
C LYS A 269 3.04 3.91 15.09
N VAL A 270 2.01 3.36 14.46
CA VAL A 270 0.64 3.88 14.55
C VAL A 270 0.06 3.48 15.91
N THR A 271 -0.11 4.46 16.79
CA THR A 271 -0.58 4.25 18.17
C THR A 271 -2.10 4.23 18.27
N ALA A 272 -2.79 4.98 17.41
CA ALA A 272 -4.25 4.99 17.33
C ALA A 272 -4.70 5.27 15.90
N VAL A 273 -5.81 4.65 15.50
CA VAL A 273 -6.61 5.00 14.33
C VAL A 273 -8.05 5.11 14.76
N ASN A 274 -8.66 6.23 14.49
CA ASN A 274 -10.05 6.53 14.80
C ASN A 274 -10.70 7.24 13.61
N HIS A 275 -12.01 7.38 13.66
CA HIS A 275 -12.77 8.07 12.64
C HIS A 275 -13.62 9.18 13.25
N LEU A 276 -13.77 10.27 12.53
CA LEU A 276 -14.71 11.36 12.80
C LEU A 276 -15.62 11.60 11.60
N GLY A 277 -16.83 12.05 11.83
CA GLY A 277 -17.82 12.40 10.83
C GLY A 277 -19.21 11.92 11.19
N ASP A 278 -20.20 12.34 10.38
CA ASP A 278 -21.62 12.04 10.61
C ASP A 278 -21.95 10.56 10.41
N LYS A 279 -21.29 9.93 9.43
CA LYS A 279 -21.39 8.49 9.15
C LYS A 279 -20.01 7.87 9.24
N LEU A 280 -19.85 6.97 10.17
CA LEU A 280 -18.61 6.20 10.28
C LEU A 280 -18.66 4.99 9.34
N PRO A 281 -17.53 4.67 8.65
CA PRO A 281 -17.45 3.45 7.89
C PRO A 281 -17.63 2.21 8.79
N GLN A 282 -18.17 1.15 8.21
CA GLN A 282 -18.41 -0.11 8.94
C GLN A 282 -17.11 -0.65 9.54
N GLY A 283 -17.19 -1.19 10.75
CA GLY A 283 -16.08 -1.81 11.46
C GLY A 283 -15.09 -0.83 12.10
N THR A 284 -15.22 0.49 11.86
CA THR A 284 -14.28 1.50 12.36
C THR A 284 -14.63 2.00 13.76
N THR A 285 -13.64 2.58 14.44
CA THR A 285 -13.77 3.10 15.79
C THR A 285 -13.88 4.62 15.78
N LYS A 286 -14.90 5.15 16.45
CA LYS A 286 -15.10 6.61 16.62
C LYS A 286 -14.01 7.19 17.53
N LEU A 287 -13.52 8.40 17.19
CA LEU A 287 -12.68 9.18 18.10
C LEU A 287 -13.50 9.63 19.31
N THR A 288 -13.10 9.21 20.49
CA THR A 288 -13.74 9.59 21.77
C THR A 288 -12.83 10.39 22.69
N THR A 289 -11.52 10.34 22.43
CA THR A 289 -10.50 11.06 23.20
C THR A 289 -9.59 11.79 22.22
N LEU A 290 -9.43 13.10 22.44
CA LEU A 290 -8.57 13.92 21.60
C LEU A 290 -7.10 13.46 21.68
N PRO A 291 -6.34 13.53 20.58
CA PRO A 291 -4.91 13.29 20.59
C PRO A 291 -4.19 14.26 21.54
N ALA A 292 -3.15 13.77 22.20
CA ALA A 292 -2.37 14.61 23.11
C ALA A 292 -1.76 15.82 22.39
N GLY A 293 -2.01 17.02 22.91
CA GLY A 293 -1.60 18.30 22.30
C GLY A 293 -2.61 18.90 21.33
N VAL A 294 -3.78 18.27 21.19
CA VAL A 294 -4.95 18.79 20.46
C VAL A 294 -6.01 19.22 21.46
N ASP A 295 -6.49 20.45 21.35
CA ASP A 295 -7.53 21.03 22.19
C ASP A 295 -8.92 20.86 21.56
N THR A 296 -9.02 21.03 20.25
CA THR A 296 -10.27 20.88 19.52
C THR A 296 -10.00 20.12 18.19
N LEU A 297 -10.85 19.16 17.89
CA LEU A 297 -10.90 18.49 16.60
C LEU A 297 -12.35 18.10 16.30
N GLU A 298 -13.03 18.92 15.51
CA GLU A 298 -14.43 18.77 15.15
C GLU A 298 -14.59 18.82 13.64
N VAL A 299 -15.28 17.85 13.07
CA VAL A 299 -15.66 17.84 11.66
C VAL A 299 -16.96 18.62 11.47
N LEU A 300 -16.95 19.59 10.57
CA LEU A 300 -18.13 20.43 10.27
C LEU A 300 -18.96 19.82 9.12
N ASN A 301 -18.35 19.03 8.26
CA ASN A 301 -18.99 18.30 7.17
C ASN A 301 -18.18 17.03 6.81
N GLY A 302 -18.84 16.00 6.28
CA GLY A 302 -18.17 14.78 5.81
C GLY A 302 -17.58 13.93 6.91
N GLY A 303 -16.37 13.41 6.69
CA GLY A 303 -15.68 12.52 7.63
C GLY A 303 -14.21 12.34 7.32
N MET A 304 -13.48 11.82 8.30
CA MET A 304 -12.02 11.59 8.16
C MET A 304 -11.49 10.43 9.00
N VAL A 305 -10.35 9.91 8.58
CA VAL A 305 -9.47 9.10 9.41
C VAL A 305 -8.63 10.03 10.28
N VAL A 306 -8.50 9.70 11.55
CA VAL A 306 -7.62 10.37 12.53
C VAL A 306 -6.60 9.35 13.01
N SER A 307 -5.37 9.48 12.54
CA SER A 307 -4.28 8.58 12.92
C SER A 307 -3.22 9.29 13.75
N GLN A 308 -2.73 8.62 14.77
CA GLN A 308 -1.61 9.08 15.60
C GLN A 308 -0.39 8.20 15.33
N ILE A 309 0.70 8.80 14.86
CA ILE A 309 1.92 8.09 14.48
C ILE A 309 3.09 8.63 15.30
N THR A 310 3.96 7.74 15.75
CA THR A 310 5.22 8.11 16.42
C THR A 310 6.39 7.52 15.65
N THR A 311 7.39 8.36 15.33
CA THR A 311 8.67 7.95 14.78
C THR A 311 9.78 8.53 15.65
N ASP A 312 10.73 7.72 16.11
CA ASP A 312 11.76 8.13 17.04
C ASP A 312 11.15 8.91 18.22
N ASN A 313 11.43 10.23 18.29
CA ASN A 313 10.90 11.11 19.34
C ASN A 313 9.81 12.08 18.84
N ARG A 314 9.36 11.94 17.58
CA ARG A 314 8.37 12.81 16.94
C ARG A 314 6.97 12.19 17.03
N ARG A 315 5.96 13.05 17.18
CA ARG A 315 4.53 12.64 17.22
C ARG A 315 3.79 13.33 16.10
N PHE A 316 3.09 12.55 15.29
CA PHE A 316 2.32 13.07 14.15
C PHE A 316 0.84 12.78 14.31
N LEU A 317 0.04 13.77 13.96
CA LEU A 317 -1.40 13.67 13.72
C LEU A 317 -1.61 13.65 12.21
N VAL A 318 -2.20 12.57 11.69
CA VAL A 318 -2.47 12.38 10.28
C VAL A 318 -3.97 12.33 10.07
N LEU A 319 -4.51 13.27 9.31
CA LEU A 319 -5.94 13.43 9.05
C LEU A 319 -6.20 13.18 7.57
N VAL A 320 -6.91 12.10 7.22
CA VAL A 320 -7.21 11.74 5.82
C VAL A 320 -8.70 11.95 5.56
N ASN A 321 -9.05 12.78 4.58
CA ASN A 321 -10.44 12.98 4.16
C ASN A 321 -11.03 11.66 3.62
N HIS A 322 -12.24 11.28 4.05
CA HIS A 322 -12.93 10.07 3.56
C HIS A 322 -13.43 10.20 2.11
N SER A 323 -13.65 11.43 1.63
CA SER A 323 -14.23 11.68 0.31
C SER A 323 -13.15 12.08 -0.70
N TRP A 324 -13.18 11.48 -1.89
CA TRP A 324 -12.40 11.94 -3.04
C TRP A 324 -13.13 13.00 -3.89
N GLU A 325 -14.37 13.34 -3.55
CA GLU A 325 -15.22 14.29 -4.30
C GLU A 325 -15.39 15.61 -3.57
N GLN A 326 -15.46 15.57 -2.24
CA GLN A 326 -15.77 16.74 -1.42
C GLN A 326 -14.65 17.03 -0.42
N PRO A 327 -14.33 18.31 -0.19
CA PRO A 327 -13.43 18.68 0.90
C PRO A 327 -14.12 18.45 2.24
N VAL A 328 -13.32 18.28 3.30
CA VAL A 328 -13.77 18.27 4.68
C VAL A 328 -13.31 19.54 5.37
N ASP A 329 -14.24 20.22 6.05
CA ASP A 329 -13.96 21.38 6.89
C ASP A 329 -14.00 20.97 8.35
N LEU A 330 -13.06 21.46 9.12
CA LEU A 330 -12.92 21.11 10.54
C LEU A 330 -12.43 22.30 11.38
N ASN A 331 -12.85 22.33 12.63
CA ASN A 331 -12.23 23.13 13.68
C ASN A 331 -11.08 22.33 14.28
N LEU A 332 -9.86 22.83 14.13
CA LEU A 332 -8.66 22.19 14.69
C LEU A 332 -7.85 23.20 15.46
N HIS A 333 -7.70 22.96 16.77
CA HIS A 333 -6.86 23.76 17.65
C HIS A 333 -5.88 22.89 18.40
N PHE A 334 -4.66 23.35 18.51
CA PHE A 334 -3.58 22.69 19.23
C PHE A 334 -3.33 23.38 20.58
N SER A 335 -3.33 22.61 21.67
CA SER A 335 -2.86 23.06 22.98
C SER A 335 -1.34 23.04 23.11
N SER A 336 -0.64 22.31 22.23
CA SER A 336 0.82 22.31 22.09
C SER A 336 1.24 22.97 20.79
N PRO A 337 2.48 23.48 20.67
CA PRO A 337 2.99 23.91 19.38
C PRO A 337 2.94 22.82 18.34
N ALA A 338 2.55 23.14 17.11
CA ALA A 338 2.42 22.17 16.04
C ALA A 338 3.00 22.72 14.72
N ARG A 339 3.45 21.81 13.86
CA ARG A 339 3.93 22.10 12.51
C ARG A 339 3.14 21.34 11.48
N LEU A 340 2.70 22.03 10.44
CA LEU A 340 2.11 21.40 9.26
C LEU A 340 3.24 20.87 8.35
N ILE A 341 3.16 19.60 7.99
CA ILE A 341 4.07 18.95 7.05
C ILE A 341 3.46 19.06 5.65
N ARG A 342 4.08 19.86 4.80
CA ARG A 342 3.64 20.10 3.42
C ARG A 342 3.95 18.92 2.49
N ARG A 343 3.39 18.92 1.29
CA ARG A 343 3.59 17.83 0.29
C ARG A 343 5.03 17.70 -0.19
N ASP A 344 5.80 18.76 -0.15
CA ASP A 344 7.24 18.77 -0.45
C ASP A 344 8.12 18.34 0.73
N GLY A 345 7.51 18.00 1.88
CA GLY A 345 8.20 17.64 3.11
C GLY A 345 8.65 18.82 3.96
N SER A 346 8.43 20.06 3.51
CA SER A 346 8.74 21.25 4.30
C SER A 346 7.77 21.41 5.48
N GLU A 347 8.23 22.07 6.53
CA GLU A 347 7.50 22.27 7.77
C GLU A 347 7.16 23.75 7.96
N THR A 348 5.94 24.04 8.37
CA THR A 348 5.50 25.40 8.72
C THR A 348 4.73 25.39 10.02
N SER A 349 4.77 26.51 10.79
CA SER A 349 3.95 26.62 11.99
C SER A 349 2.47 26.37 11.64
N ALA A 350 1.82 25.53 12.46
CA ALA A 350 0.39 25.28 12.40
C ALA A 350 -0.38 26.08 13.45
N ASN A 351 0.26 27.04 14.11
CA ASN A 351 -0.40 27.97 15.04
C ASN A 351 -1.32 28.87 14.22
N ASN A 352 -2.55 28.48 14.08
CA ASN A 352 -3.49 29.17 13.25
C ASN A 352 -4.21 30.26 14.02
N TYR A 353 -4.22 31.45 13.46
CA TYR A 353 -5.19 32.51 13.80
C TYR A 353 -6.56 32.20 13.19
N GLU A 354 -6.64 31.19 12.31
CA GLU A 354 -7.88 30.73 11.66
C GLU A 354 -8.46 29.53 12.40
N THR A 355 -9.75 29.59 12.66
CA THR A 355 -10.49 28.54 13.36
C THR A 355 -10.88 27.39 12.43
N LEU A 356 -10.81 27.61 11.10
CA LEU A 356 -11.26 26.67 10.09
C LEU A 356 -10.10 26.07 9.31
N THR A 357 -9.96 24.75 9.36
CA THR A 357 -9.03 23.98 8.53
C THR A 357 -9.82 23.25 7.45
N ARG A 358 -9.33 23.31 6.20
CA ARG A 358 -9.92 22.59 5.07
C ARG A 358 -8.93 21.57 4.52
N ILE A 359 -9.37 20.30 4.42
CA ILE A 359 -8.63 19.24 3.74
C ILE A 359 -9.35 18.95 2.42
N ALA A 360 -8.66 19.12 1.30
CA ALA A 360 -9.23 18.89 -0.02
C ALA A 360 -9.74 17.46 -0.20
N ALA A 361 -10.52 17.23 -1.23
CA ALA A 361 -11.00 15.92 -1.61
C ALA A 361 -9.82 14.93 -1.77
N GLY A 362 -9.94 13.73 -1.22
CA GLY A 362 -8.93 12.67 -1.25
C GLY A 362 -7.61 12.98 -0.53
N ASP A 363 -7.45 14.16 0.05
CA ASP A 363 -6.16 14.63 0.57
C ASP A 363 -5.96 14.32 2.06
N VAL A 364 -4.79 14.66 2.54
CA VAL A 364 -4.30 14.44 3.90
C VAL A 364 -3.69 15.72 4.46
N ALA A 365 -4.01 16.02 5.71
CA ALA A 365 -3.26 16.98 6.52
C ALA A 365 -2.39 16.20 7.54
N ILE A 366 -1.13 16.59 7.64
CA ILE A 366 -0.15 15.97 8.55
C ILE A 366 0.43 17.04 9.44
N TYR A 367 0.30 16.85 10.75
CA TYR A 367 0.83 17.76 11.75
C TYR A 367 1.82 17.03 12.65
N GLU A 368 2.96 17.63 12.89
CA GLU A 368 3.83 17.24 14.01
C GLU A 368 3.40 18.02 15.25
N ILE A 369 3.16 17.32 16.36
CA ILE A 369 2.84 17.91 17.65
C ILE A 369 4.12 17.92 18.48
N LEU A 370 4.62 19.12 18.78
CA LEU A 370 5.88 19.32 19.49
C LEU A 370 5.67 19.11 21.00
N LYS A 371 6.74 18.75 21.70
CA LYS A 371 6.77 18.75 23.15
C LYS A 371 6.90 20.18 23.67
N ASP A 372 6.34 20.48 24.86
CA ASP A 372 6.47 21.81 25.46
C ASP A 372 7.93 22.24 25.72
N THR A 373 8.87 21.30 25.74
CA THR A 373 10.30 21.55 25.91
C THR A 373 11.00 22.04 24.64
N ASP A 374 10.37 21.98 23.47
CA ASP A 374 10.94 22.38 22.19
C ASP A 374 10.66 23.87 21.85
N LYS A 375 10.36 24.67 22.88
CA LYS A 375 10.23 26.14 22.80
C LYS A 375 11.62 26.78 22.85
N GLN A 376 12.43 26.64 21.81
CA GLN A 376 13.61 27.49 21.59
C GLN A 376 13.70 27.90 20.13
#